data_bc2e7c2135f15d08b545628f36ea4f53
#
_entry.id   bc2e7c2135f15d08b545628f36ea4f53
#
_cell.length_a   1.000
_cell.length_b   1.000
_cell.length_c   1.000
_cell.angle_alpha   90.00
_cell.angle_beta   90.00
_cell.angle_gamma   90.00
#
_symmetry.space_group_name_H-M   'P 1'
#
loop_
_entity.id
_entity.type
_entity.pdbx_description
1 polymer ?
#
loop_
_entity_poly.entity_id
_entity_poly.type
_entity_poly.pdbx_seq_one_letter_code
_entity_poly.pdbx_strand_id
1 'polypeptide(L)'
;MRIVLMLFVIVITSTVNSFSQDTSLLKMLDDSIRETPSASYVKGTFNGTTILNLQSIEQPAKNVLEFIIMHRFGRVNDGAYNFFGLDNATLRLGLNYGITSRLTIGVGRSSLDKAFDGSVKYKLLRQREKTTPISLGLFASIVYPTLKYTDKPYLKSHHRKIYTTQLIMAKKFNKSLSLEITPTWMHFNLVPKAIDKNDVMAVGMGGRMKLTKRMSINAEYDYVPSGQLKSTTIYNSFSTGIELETGGHVFQLIFTNSEGMVEPYYLAKTSGSWGKGDIYFGFNISRVFNLKK
;
A
#
# COMPACT_ATOMS: atom_id res chain seq x y z
N MET A 1 20.99 15.74 46.23
CA MET A 1 20.79 14.40 45.65
C MET A 1 19.79 13.51 46.42
N ARG A 2 19.15 14.00 47.51
CA ARG A 2 18.12 13.24 48.28
C ARG A 2 16.66 13.64 47.99
N ILE A 3 16.41 14.77 47.33
CA ILE A 3 15.06 15.30 47.04
C ILE A 3 14.49 14.79 45.71
N VAL A 4 15.33 14.40 44.76
CA VAL A 4 14.91 13.88 43.47
C VAL A 4 14.43 12.42 43.55
N LEU A 5 14.86 11.67 44.57
CA LEU A 5 14.46 10.28 44.79
C LEU A 5 13.06 10.14 45.40
N MET A 6 12.57 11.19 46.09
CA MET A 6 11.26 11.16 46.76
C MET A 6 10.08 11.47 45.80
N LEU A 7 10.34 12.15 44.68
CA LEU A 7 9.31 12.45 43.68
C LEU A 7 9.01 11.27 42.76
N PHE A 8 9.89 10.26 42.69
CA PHE A 8 9.70 9.08 41.85
C PHE A 8 8.89 7.95 42.52
N VAL A 9 8.74 8.01 43.85
CA VAL A 9 8.01 6.99 44.63
C VAL A 9 6.51 7.31 44.78
N ILE A 10 6.09 8.56 44.55
CA ILE A 10 4.66 8.97 44.72
C ILE A 10 3.81 8.65 43.49
N VAL A 11 4.39 8.28 42.33
CA VAL A 11 3.64 7.97 41.12
C VAL A 11 3.19 6.49 41.01
N ILE A 12 3.63 5.62 41.93
CA ILE A 12 3.38 4.15 41.83
C ILE A 12 2.20 3.66 42.67
N THR A 13 1.53 4.52 43.44
CA THR A 13 0.43 4.06 44.35
C THR A 13 -0.96 4.58 44.01
N SER A 14 -1.25 4.95 42.78
CA SER A 14 -2.65 5.10 42.33
C SER A 14 -3.17 3.75 41.82
N THR A 15 -3.61 2.91 42.76
CA THR A 15 -4.45 1.75 42.41
C THR A 15 -5.77 2.26 41.87
N VAL A 16 -5.91 2.24 40.56
CA VAL A 16 -7.18 2.48 39.88
C VAL A 16 -8.08 1.28 40.21
N ASN A 17 -9.09 1.50 41.03
CA ASN A 17 -10.17 0.54 41.24
C ASN A 17 -10.83 0.31 39.90
N SER A 18 -10.57 -0.86 39.28
CA SER A 18 -11.26 -1.33 38.11
C SER A 18 -12.69 -1.65 38.49
N PHE A 19 -13.63 -0.80 38.11
CA PHE A 19 -15.05 -1.12 38.24
C PHE A 19 -15.32 -2.35 37.37
N SER A 20 -15.84 -3.40 38.00
CA SER A 20 -16.33 -4.59 37.36
C SER A 20 -17.30 -4.20 36.23
N GLN A 21 -16.99 -4.55 35.02
CA GLN A 21 -17.90 -4.35 33.89
C GLN A 21 -19.23 -5.06 34.20
N ASP A 22 -20.30 -4.31 34.00
CA ASP A 22 -21.66 -4.80 34.21
C ASP A 22 -21.91 -6.07 33.38
N THR A 23 -22.09 -7.20 34.05
CA THR A 23 -22.31 -8.50 33.43
C THR A 23 -23.57 -8.53 32.54
N SER A 24 -24.50 -7.56 32.73
CA SER A 24 -25.70 -7.40 31.92
C SER A 24 -25.38 -6.92 30.51
N LEU A 25 -24.43 -5.96 30.38
CA LEU A 25 -23.93 -5.44 29.08
C LEU A 25 -23.18 -6.53 28.29
N LEU A 26 -22.37 -7.34 28.97
CA LEU A 26 -21.68 -8.46 28.34
C LEU A 26 -22.66 -9.51 27.85
N LYS A 27 -23.74 -9.79 28.62
CA LYS A 27 -24.79 -10.73 28.25
C LYS A 27 -25.63 -10.22 27.07
N MET A 28 -25.99 -8.92 27.04
CA MET A 28 -26.69 -8.30 25.92
C MET A 28 -25.82 -8.31 24.65
N LEU A 29 -24.48 -8.12 24.78
CA LEU A 29 -23.55 -8.23 23.68
C LEU A 29 -23.45 -9.65 23.16
N ASP A 30 -23.38 -10.64 24.06
CA ASP A 30 -23.31 -12.06 23.72
C ASP A 30 -24.62 -12.56 23.03
N ASP A 31 -25.77 -12.11 23.50
CA ASP A 31 -27.09 -12.38 22.91
C ASP A 31 -27.22 -11.70 21.53
N SER A 32 -26.78 -10.46 21.37
CA SER A 32 -26.76 -9.77 20.05
C SER A 32 -25.81 -10.42 19.03
N ILE A 33 -24.77 -11.09 19.50
CA ILE A 33 -23.84 -11.87 18.65
C ILE A 33 -24.46 -13.21 18.28
N ARG A 34 -25.28 -13.81 19.15
CA ARG A 34 -25.95 -15.11 18.91
C ARG A 34 -27.15 -15.01 17.98
N GLU A 35 -27.85 -13.89 17.93
CA GLU A 35 -29.11 -13.75 17.17
C GLU A 35 -28.93 -13.58 15.65
N THR A 36 -27.70 -13.49 15.12
CA THR A 36 -27.51 -13.47 13.68
C THR A 36 -26.38 -14.41 13.26
N PRO A 37 -26.70 -15.60 12.75
CA PRO A 37 -25.74 -16.36 11.96
C PRO A 37 -25.59 -15.71 10.56
N SER A 38 -25.35 -14.39 10.47
CA SER A 38 -24.94 -13.79 9.24
C SER A 38 -23.50 -14.25 9.00
N ALA A 39 -23.28 -14.98 7.90
CA ALA A 39 -21.96 -15.42 7.47
C ALA A 39 -20.96 -14.27 7.61
N SER A 40 -20.09 -14.33 8.63
CA SER A 40 -19.27 -13.20 9.00
C SER A 40 -18.26 -12.92 7.88
N TYR A 41 -18.23 -11.67 7.41
CA TYR A 41 -17.22 -11.26 6.47
C TYR A 41 -15.83 -11.33 7.12
N VAL A 42 -14.88 -11.90 6.40
CA VAL A 42 -13.49 -11.89 6.81
C VAL A 42 -13.01 -10.43 6.83
N LYS A 43 -12.44 -10.01 7.94
CA LYS A 43 -11.92 -8.64 8.16
C LYS A 43 -10.39 -8.66 8.23
N GLY A 44 -9.76 -7.57 7.76
CA GLY A 44 -8.33 -7.35 7.89
C GLY A 44 -7.51 -8.41 7.15
N THR A 45 -7.76 -8.56 5.84
CA THR A 45 -6.88 -9.34 4.96
C THR A 45 -5.51 -8.71 4.95
N PHE A 46 -5.45 -7.40 4.77
CA PHE A 46 -4.27 -6.54 4.99
C PHE A 46 -4.63 -5.44 5.97
N ASN A 47 -3.65 -4.66 6.45
CA ASN A 47 -3.92 -3.53 7.34
C ASN A 47 -4.03 -2.21 6.58
N GLY A 48 -3.25 -2.04 5.50
CA GLY A 48 -3.26 -0.86 4.64
C GLY A 48 -4.00 -1.08 3.32
N THR A 49 -4.27 0.01 2.62
CA THR A 49 -4.82 0.01 1.25
C THR A 49 -3.80 -0.40 0.19
N THR A 50 -2.52 -0.48 0.58
CA THR A 50 -1.41 -1.08 -0.17
C THR A 50 -0.73 -2.15 0.67
N ILE A 51 -0.13 -3.17 0.04
CA ILE A 51 0.71 -4.16 0.72
C ILE A 51 2.04 -3.50 1.10
N LEU A 52 2.82 -3.07 0.14
CA LEU A 52 3.98 -2.17 0.23
C LEU A 52 3.91 -1.12 -0.90
N ASN A 53 3.99 -1.53 -2.18
CA ASN A 53 3.66 -0.76 -3.37
C ASN A 53 2.34 -1.24 -4.00
N LEU A 54 2.14 -2.57 -4.01
CA LEU A 54 1.00 -3.24 -4.62
C LEU A 54 -0.30 -2.83 -3.93
N GLN A 55 -1.35 -2.53 -4.71
CA GLN A 55 -2.69 -2.24 -4.19
C GLN A 55 -3.24 -3.46 -3.46
N SER A 56 -3.71 -3.30 -2.22
CA SER A 56 -4.37 -4.39 -1.50
C SER A 56 -5.88 -4.40 -1.72
N ILE A 57 -6.54 -5.48 -1.33
CA ILE A 57 -8.02 -5.57 -1.35
C ILE A 57 -8.69 -4.61 -0.36
N GLU A 58 -7.97 -4.08 0.61
CA GLU A 58 -8.53 -3.18 1.61
C GLU A 58 -8.78 -1.77 1.04
N GLN A 59 -9.72 -1.09 1.65
CA GLN A 59 -10.11 0.28 1.29
C GLN A 59 -10.71 1.01 2.49
N PRO A 60 -10.65 2.35 2.53
CA PRO A 60 -11.29 3.13 3.57
C PRO A 60 -12.78 2.85 3.65
N ALA A 61 -13.33 2.87 4.85
CA ALA A 61 -14.78 2.77 5.07
C ALA A 61 -15.50 4.00 4.48
N LYS A 62 -16.83 3.92 4.37
CA LYS A 62 -17.64 5.07 3.93
C LYS A 62 -17.39 6.29 4.79
N ASN A 63 -17.18 7.45 4.17
CA ASN A 63 -16.86 8.75 4.79
C ASN A 63 -15.53 8.79 5.55
N VAL A 64 -14.63 7.86 5.28
CA VAL A 64 -13.28 7.85 5.83
C VAL A 64 -12.31 8.33 4.76
N LEU A 65 -11.47 9.28 5.14
CA LEU A 65 -10.34 9.75 4.36
C LEU A 65 -9.08 9.08 4.89
N GLU A 66 -8.30 8.47 4.02
CA GLU A 66 -6.97 7.99 4.32
C GLU A 66 -5.93 8.91 3.68
N PHE A 67 -4.98 9.37 4.47
CA PHE A 67 -3.78 10.07 4.00
C PHE A 67 -2.61 9.12 4.02
N ILE A 68 -1.86 9.05 2.92
CA ILE A 68 -0.70 8.18 2.76
C ILE A 68 0.51 9.02 2.37
N ILE A 69 1.61 8.79 3.09
CA ILE A 69 2.95 9.24 2.74
C ILE A 69 3.75 8.00 2.36
N MET A 70 4.28 7.97 1.15
CA MET A 70 5.22 6.95 0.70
C MET A 70 6.56 7.63 0.40
N HIS A 71 7.63 7.07 0.94
CA HIS A 71 8.98 7.63 0.82
C HIS A 71 9.96 6.54 0.42
N ARG A 72 10.82 6.83 -0.54
CA ARG A 72 11.96 5.99 -0.92
C ARG A 72 13.20 6.85 -0.92
N PHE A 73 14.22 6.39 -0.21
CA PHE A 73 15.56 6.96 -0.28
C PHE A 73 16.24 6.55 -1.58
N GLY A 74 17.49 6.98 -1.83
CA GLY A 74 18.30 6.48 -2.93
C GLY A 74 18.74 5.04 -2.71
N ARG A 75 19.61 4.54 -3.60
CA ARG A 75 20.09 3.16 -3.53
C ARG A 75 21.11 2.98 -2.41
N VAL A 76 20.98 1.90 -1.66
CA VAL A 76 21.92 1.56 -0.57
C VAL A 76 23.37 1.38 -1.10
N ASN A 77 23.51 0.91 -2.34
CA ASN A 77 24.81 0.72 -2.98
C ASN A 77 25.43 1.99 -3.60
N ASP A 78 24.79 3.16 -3.46
CA ASP A 78 25.38 4.45 -3.85
C ASP A 78 26.59 4.85 -2.96
N GLY A 79 26.89 4.05 -1.93
CA GLY A 79 28.08 4.14 -1.11
C GLY A 79 28.05 5.22 -0.03
N ALA A 80 29.14 5.26 0.74
CA ALA A 80 29.23 6.13 1.92
C ALA A 80 29.20 7.63 1.57
N TYR A 81 29.67 8.01 0.37
CA TYR A 81 29.64 9.41 -0.08
C TYR A 81 28.21 9.96 -0.19
N ASN A 82 27.24 9.15 -0.64
CA ASN A 82 25.83 9.50 -0.72
C ASN A 82 25.05 9.01 0.51
N PHE A 83 25.76 8.80 1.61
CA PHE A 83 25.20 8.29 2.86
C PHE A 83 24.31 7.07 2.64
N PHE A 84 24.79 6.11 1.83
CA PHE A 84 24.07 4.87 1.46
C PHE A 84 22.67 5.14 0.86
N GLY A 85 22.58 6.21 0.06
CA GLY A 85 21.35 6.64 -0.61
C GLY A 85 20.45 7.57 0.23
N LEU A 86 20.74 7.82 1.50
CA LEU A 86 19.90 8.64 2.37
C LEU A 86 19.85 10.12 1.98
N ASP A 87 20.83 10.61 1.20
CA ASP A 87 20.86 12.00 0.68
C ASP A 87 19.81 12.25 -0.41
N ASN A 88 19.28 11.22 -1.03
CA ASN A 88 18.28 11.30 -2.08
C ASN A 88 16.93 10.79 -1.59
N ALA A 89 15.85 11.41 -2.06
CA ALA A 89 14.52 11.03 -1.65
C ALA A 89 13.49 11.19 -2.77
N THR A 90 12.66 10.17 -2.92
CA THR A 90 11.44 10.22 -3.72
C THR A 90 10.24 10.10 -2.79
N LEU A 91 9.27 10.99 -2.95
CA LEU A 91 8.10 11.12 -2.12
C LEU A 91 6.82 11.00 -2.95
N ARG A 92 5.82 10.29 -2.43
CA ARG A 92 4.43 10.35 -2.90
C ARG A 92 3.49 10.66 -1.73
N LEU A 93 2.63 11.65 -1.93
CA LEU A 93 1.51 11.96 -1.06
C LEU A 93 0.24 11.49 -1.74
N GLY A 94 -0.62 10.79 -1.01
CA GLY A 94 -1.88 10.26 -1.52
C GLY A 94 -3.02 10.51 -0.54
N LEU A 95 -4.22 10.68 -1.11
CA LEU A 95 -5.49 10.78 -0.40
C LEU A 95 -6.45 9.76 -1.01
N ASN A 96 -7.00 8.86 -0.19
CA ASN A 96 -8.02 7.90 -0.59
C ASN A 96 -9.30 8.18 0.21
N TYR A 97 -10.43 8.32 -0.46
CA TYR A 97 -11.72 8.59 0.18
C TYR A 97 -12.73 7.48 -0.10
N GLY A 98 -13.27 6.89 0.97
CA GLY A 98 -14.35 5.90 0.88
C GLY A 98 -15.70 6.56 0.62
N ILE A 99 -16.18 6.53 -0.63
CA ILE A 99 -17.50 7.02 -1.00
C ILE A 99 -18.59 6.09 -0.45
N THR A 100 -18.36 4.80 -0.59
CA THR A 100 -19.21 3.75 -0.02
C THR A 100 -18.35 2.69 0.67
N SER A 101 -18.96 1.67 1.27
CA SER A 101 -18.23 0.51 1.79
C SER A 101 -17.53 -0.34 0.71
N ARG A 102 -17.76 -0.03 -0.58
CA ARG A 102 -17.22 -0.76 -1.73
C ARG A 102 -16.51 0.11 -2.75
N LEU A 103 -16.70 1.42 -2.72
CA LEU A 103 -16.15 2.37 -3.70
C LEU A 103 -15.25 3.37 -3.02
N THR A 104 -14.02 3.45 -3.48
CA THR A 104 -13.00 4.42 -3.06
C THR A 104 -12.48 5.16 -4.27
N ILE A 105 -12.26 6.45 -4.13
CA ILE A 105 -11.53 7.28 -5.07
C ILE A 105 -10.22 7.73 -4.42
N GLY A 106 -9.19 7.89 -5.21
CA GLY A 106 -7.88 8.33 -4.74
C GLY A 106 -7.27 9.39 -5.66
N VAL A 107 -6.46 10.26 -5.06
CA VAL A 107 -5.61 11.20 -5.79
C VAL A 107 -4.23 11.21 -5.13
N GLY A 108 -3.19 11.42 -5.92
CA GLY A 108 -1.84 11.47 -5.39
C GLY A 108 -0.91 12.36 -6.21
N ARG A 109 0.25 12.66 -5.60
CA ARG A 109 1.33 13.39 -6.22
C ARG A 109 2.66 12.79 -5.84
N SER A 110 3.43 12.39 -6.84
CA SER A 110 4.80 11.91 -6.67
C SER A 110 5.82 12.98 -7.06
N SER A 111 6.96 13.03 -6.36
CA SER A 111 8.13 13.81 -6.78
C SER A 111 8.79 13.20 -8.03
N LEU A 112 8.72 11.85 -8.18
CA LEU A 112 9.22 11.16 -9.36
C LEU A 112 8.39 11.57 -10.59
N ASP A 113 9.06 12.05 -11.64
CA ASP A 113 8.47 12.64 -12.85
C ASP A 113 7.47 13.79 -12.55
N LYS A 114 7.44 14.31 -11.31
CA LYS A 114 6.43 15.27 -10.82
C LYS A 114 5.02 14.82 -11.17
N ALA A 115 4.77 13.52 -11.05
CA ALA A 115 3.55 12.87 -11.52
C ALA A 115 2.38 13.12 -10.59
N PHE A 116 1.19 13.37 -11.16
CA PHE A 116 -0.10 13.26 -10.50
C PHE A 116 -0.72 11.92 -10.83
N ASP A 117 -1.44 11.35 -9.90
CA ASP A 117 -2.23 10.15 -10.11
C ASP A 117 -3.66 10.32 -9.59
N GLY A 118 -4.58 9.67 -10.27
CA GLY A 118 -5.98 9.53 -9.87
C GLY A 118 -6.39 8.08 -9.96
N SER A 119 -7.22 7.60 -9.01
CA SER A 119 -7.61 6.20 -8.96
C SER A 119 -9.03 5.98 -8.50
N VAL A 120 -9.56 4.82 -8.88
CA VAL A 120 -10.85 4.29 -8.42
C VAL A 120 -10.63 2.83 -8.03
N LYS A 121 -11.13 2.43 -6.87
CA LYS A 121 -11.10 1.05 -6.39
C LYS A 121 -12.52 0.60 -6.03
N TYR A 122 -12.94 -0.55 -6.57
CA TYR A 122 -14.26 -1.11 -6.32
C TYR A 122 -14.16 -2.55 -5.83
N LYS A 123 -14.74 -2.84 -4.66
CA LYS A 123 -14.78 -4.18 -4.07
C LYS A 123 -15.97 -4.96 -4.60
N LEU A 124 -15.71 -5.93 -5.48
CA LEU A 124 -16.71 -6.79 -6.11
C LEU A 124 -17.25 -7.83 -5.12
N LEU A 125 -16.35 -8.63 -4.54
CA LEU A 125 -16.66 -9.71 -3.63
C LEU A 125 -15.91 -9.55 -2.31
N ARG A 126 -16.54 -9.96 -1.22
CA ARG A 126 -15.93 -10.02 0.12
C ARG A 126 -15.84 -11.47 0.54
N GLN A 127 -14.68 -11.89 0.97
CA GLN A 127 -14.49 -13.22 1.55
C GLN A 127 -15.41 -13.42 2.75
N ARG A 128 -16.09 -14.58 2.78
CA ARG A 128 -16.91 -15.03 3.90
C ARG A 128 -16.49 -16.44 4.29
N GLU A 129 -16.48 -16.71 5.57
CA GLU A 129 -16.33 -18.08 6.04
C GLU A 129 -17.44 -18.96 5.45
N LYS A 130 -17.08 -20.11 4.90
CA LYS A 130 -17.97 -21.14 4.34
C LYS A 130 -18.67 -20.84 2.99
N THR A 131 -18.81 -19.58 2.54
CA THR A 131 -19.61 -19.28 1.33
C THR A 131 -18.81 -18.63 0.20
N THR A 132 -17.89 -17.72 0.48
CA THR A 132 -17.12 -17.00 -0.53
C THR A 132 -15.63 -17.13 -0.20
N PRO A 133 -14.87 -17.97 -0.93
CA PRO A 133 -13.51 -18.34 -0.53
C PRO A 133 -12.46 -17.22 -0.70
N ILE A 134 -12.76 -16.19 -1.49
CA ILE A 134 -11.85 -15.09 -1.82
C ILE A 134 -12.56 -13.74 -1.79
N SER A 135 -11.76 -12.68 -1.69
CA SER A 135 -12.19 -11.30 -1.98
C SER A 135 -11.75 -10.92 -3.39
N LEU A 136 -12.61 -10.20 -4.12
CA LEU A 136 -12.31 -9.63 -5.44
C LEU A 136 -12.51 -8.12 -5.43
N GLY A 137 -11.61 -7.41 -6.10
CA GLY A 137 -11.69 -5.98 -6.33
C GLY A 137 -11.19 -5.59 -7.71
N LEU A 138 -11.68 -4.48 -8.20
CA LEU A 138 -11.17 -3.80 -9.38
C LEU A 138 -10.49 -2.51 -8.94
N PHE A 139 -9.33 -2.23 -9.51
CA PHE A 139 -8.62 -0.97 -9.37
C PHE A 139 -8.33 -0.43 -10.76
N ALA A 140 -8.54 0.88 -10.93
CA ALA A 140 -8.13 1.59 -12.14
C ALA A 140 -7.46 2.90 -11.74
N SER A 141 -6.39 3.24 -12.43
CA SER A 141 -5.67 4.50 -12.22
C SER A 141 -5.25 5.15 -13.52
N ILE A 142 -5.05 6.46 -13.43
CA ILE A 142 -4.40 7.28 -14.43
C ILE A 142 -3.21 7.97 -13.78
N VAL A 143 -2.04 7.87 -14.38
CA VAL A 143 -0.84 8.59 -13.97
C VAL A 143 -0.47 9.62 -15.03
N TYR A 144 -0.21 10.84 -14.59
CA TYR A 144 0.13 11.97 -15.46
C TYR A 144 1.47 12.58 -15.03
N PRO A 145 2.59 12.21 -15.67
CA PRO A 145 3.88 12.86 -15.51
C PRO A 145 3.82 14.32 -15.97
N THR A 146 4.27 15.25 -15.12
CA THR A 146 4.28 16.69 -15.44
C THR A 146 5.68 17.27 -15.58
N LEU A 147 6.72 16.41 -15.58
CA LEU A 147 8.08 16.86 -15.81
C LEU A 147 8.17 17.64 -17.13
N LYS A 148 8.79 18.81 -17.08
CA LYS A 148 8.93 19.67 -18.29
C LYS A 148 10.05 19.15 -19.17
N TYR A 149 9.76 18.94 -20.45
CA TYR A 149 10.73 18.58 -21.48
C TYR A 149 10.84 19.75 -22.45
N THR A 150 11.85 20.59 -22.28
CA THR A 150 12.09 21.77 -23.13
C THR A 150 12.58 21.37 -24.52
N ASP A 151 13.23 20.21 -24.61
CA ASP A 151 13.76 19.59 -25.84
C ASP A 151 12.67 18.84 -26.68
N LYS A 152 11.46 18.68 -26.14
CA LYS A 152 10.38 17.92 -26.77
C LYS A 152 9.06 18.71 -26.80
N PRO A 153 8.97 19.82 -27.54
CA PRO A 153 7.78 20.69 -27.57
C PRO A 153 6.56 19.98 -28.18
N TYR A 154 6.75 18.88 -28.92
CA TYR A 154 5.69 18.04 -29.49
C TYR A 154 4.97 17.17 -28.46
N LEU A 155 5.50 17.02 -27.25
CA LEU A 155 4.87 16.23 -26.18
C LEU A 155 3.67 16.97 -25.61
N LYS A 156 2.48 16.66 -26.17
CA LYS A 156 1.21 17.15 -25.65
C LYS A 156 0.79 16.39 -24.38
N SER A 157 -0.12 16.98 -23.61
CA SER A 157 -0.65 16.41 -22.36
C SER A 157 -1.17 14.96 -22.51
N HIS A 158 -1.88 14.66 -23.60
CA HIS A 158 -2.44 13.32 -23.80
C HIS A 158 -1.38 12.23 -24.02
N HIS A 159 -0.22 12.56 -24.61
CA HIS A 159 0.87 11.59 -24.80
C HIS A 159 1.45 11.07 -23.49
N ARG A 160 1.37 11.85 -22.42
CA ARG A 160 1.99 11.54 -21.13
C ARG A 160 1.15 10.65 -20.22
N LYS A 161 -0.12 10.44 -20.57
CA LYS A 161 -1.03 9.68 -19.72
C LYS A 161 -0.72 8.20 -19.78
N ILE A 162 -0.73 7.57 -18.61
CA ILE A 162 -0.58 6.14 -18.43
C ILE A 162 -1.81 5.65 -17.68
N TYR A 163 -2.47 4.62 -18.21
CA TYR A 163 -3.64 4.02 -17.60
C TYR A 163 -3.27 2.66 -17.04
N THR A 164 -3.84 2.31 -15.89
CA THR A 164 -3.65 1.00 -15.28
C THR A 164 -4.99 0.43 -14.86
N THR A 165 -5.19 -0.85 -15.08
CA THR A 165 -6.33 -1.61 -14.58
C THR A 165 -5.81 -2.89 -13.92
N GLN A 166 -6.28 -3.16 -12.69
CA GLN A 166 -5.89 -4.34 -11.91
C GLN A 166 -7.13 -5.09 -11.44
N LEU A 167 -7.11 -6.41 -11.56
CA LEU A 167 -8.03 -7.29 -10.85
C LEU A 167 -7.34 -7.77 -9.57
N ILE A 168 -7.86 -7.38 -8.43
CA ILE A 168 -7.30 -7.74 -7.12
C ILE A 168 -8.01 -8.99 -6.62
N MET A 169 -7.27 -10.08 -6.41
CA MET A 169 -7.77 -11.35 -5.90
C MET A 169 -7.03 -11.68 -4.61
N ALA A 170 -7.72 -11.60 -3.47
CA ALA A 170 -7.10 -11.78 -2.16
C ALA A 170 -7.79 -12.87 -1.35
N LYS A 171 -7.00 -13.56 -0.55
CA LYS A 171 -7.49 -14.57 0.41
C LYS A 171 -6.74 -14.44 1.73
N LYS A 172 -7.51 -14.35 2.79
CA LYS A 172 -7.02 -14.59 4.15
C LYS A 172 -7.18 -16.05 4.47
N PHE A 173 -6.07 -16.77 4.55
CA PHE A 173 -6.07 -18.22 4.77
C PHE A 173 -6.34 -18.57 6.24
N ASN A 174 -5.79 -17.76 7.15
CA ASN A 174 -5.96 -17.92 8.59
C ASN A 174 -5.74 -16.58 9.30
N LYS A 175 -5.63 -16.57 10.63
CA LYS A 175 -5.44 -15.36 11.43
C LYS A 175 -4.12 -14.64 11.13
N SER A 176 -3.11 -15.35 10.60
CA SER A 176 -1.76 -14.82 10.37
C SER A 176 -1.42 -14.63 8.90
N LEU A 177 -1.88 -15.49 7.99
CA LEU A 177 -1.47 -15.49 6.59
C LEU A 177 -2.57 -14.97 5.67
N SER A 178 -2.22 -13.98 4.86
CA SER A 178 -3.02 -13.46 3.75
C SER A 178 -2.16 -13.39 2.48
N LEU A 179 -2.72 -13.78 1.35
CA LEU A 179 -2.09 -13.70 0.04
C LEU A 179 -3.01 -12.97 -0.94
N GLU A 180 -2.38 -12.37 -1.94
CA GLU A 180 -3.03 -11.61 -3.00
C GLU A 180 -2.31 -11.81 -4.32
N ILE A 181 -3.06 -11.82 -5.41
CA ILE A 181 -2.55 -11.80 -6.78
C ILE A 181 -3.32 -10.73 -7.58
N THR A 182 -2.59 -9.97 -8.39
CA THR A 182 -3.12 -8.82 -9.13
C THR A 182 -2.69 -8.86 -10.59
N PRO A 183 -3.39 -9.58 -11.47
CA PRO A 183 -3.27 -9.38 -12.91
C PRO A 183 -3.50 -7.90 -13.25
N THR A 184 -2.57 -7.32 -13.99
CA THR A 184 -2.52 -5.90 -14.30
C THR A 184 -2.36 -5.68 -15.79
N TRP A 185 -3.15 -4.78 -16.34
CA TRP A 185 -2.97 -4.21 -17.66
C TRP A 185 -2.64 -2.73 -17.55
N MET A 186 -1.62 -2.29 -18.28
CA MET A 186 -1.21 -0.89 -18.37
C MET A 186 -1.17 -0.45 -19.82
N HIS A 187 -1.65 0.78 -20.08
CA HIS A 187 -1.57 1.42 -21.39
C HIS A 187 -0.77 2.70 -21.32
N PHE A 188 0.31 2.76 -22.08
CA PHE A 188 1.14 3.94 -22.24
C PHE A 188 0.74 4.66 -23.52
N ASN A 189 0.23 5.89 -23.44
CA ASN A 189 -0.11 6.66 -24.65
C ASN A 189 1.15 6.98 -25.48
N LEU A 190 2.31 6.99 -24.85
CA LEU A 190 3.59 7.13 -25.53
C LEU A 190 4.63 6.24 -24.86
N VAL A 191 5.30 5.44 -25.68
CA VAL A 191 6.44 4.61 -25.27
C VAL A 191 7.77 5.25 -25.71
N PRO A 192 8.89 4.90 -25.03
CA PRO A 192 10.20 5.50 -25.36
C PRO A 192 10.66 5.25 -26.79
N LYS A 193 10.41 4.08 -27.34
CA LYS A 193 10.76 3.70 -28.72
C LYS A 193 9.66 2.84 -29.36
N ALA A 194 9.60 2.86 -30.69
CA ALA A 194 8.59 2.11 -31.46
C ALA A 194 8.65 0.58 -31.29
N ILE A 195 9.77 0.05 -30.75
CA ILE A 195 9.91 -1.39 -30.45
C ILE A 195 9.25 -1.79 -29.13
N ASP A 196 8.84 -0.83 -28.32
CA ASP A 196 8.13 -1.06 -27.06
C ASP A 196 6.63 -1.15 -27.32
N LYS A 197 5.95 -1.95 -26.50
CA LYS A 197 4.48 -2.05 -26.56
C LYS A 197 3.83 -0.93 -25.75
N ASN A 198 2.78 -0.34 -26.30
CA ASN A 198 1.92 0.58 -25.53
C ASN A 198 1.14 -0.16 -24.45
N ASP A 199 0.71 -1.40 -24.73
CA ASP A 199 -0.01 -2.26 -23.82
C ASP A 199 0.94 -3.23 -23.13
N VAL A 200 1.06 -3.11 -21.82
CA VAL A 200 1.96 -3.90 -20.97
C VAL A 200 1.14 -4.68 -19.95
N MET A 201 1.34 -6.00 -19.94
CA MET A 201 0.75 -6.90 -18.96
C MET A 201 1.74 -7.19 -17.83
N ALA A 202 1.23 -7.30 -16.62
CA ALA A 202 2.00 -7.67 -15.45
C ALA A 202 1.16 -8.51 -14.48
N VAL A 203 1.81 -9.19 -13.55
CA VAL A 203 1.14 -9.90 -12.46
C VAL A 203 1.87 -9.58 -11.17
N GLY A 204 1.18 -8.89 -10.26
CA GLY A 204 1.64 -8.69 -8.90
C GLY A 204 1.22 -9.85 -8.00
N MET A 205 2.09 -10.24 -7.08
CA MET A 205 1.82 -11.24 -6.04
C MET A 205 2.28 -10.65 -4.72
N GLY A 206 1.38 -10.63 -3.73
CA GLY A 206 1.67 -10.05 -2.44
C GLY A 206 1.21 -10.95 -1.29
N GLY A 207 1.89 -10.81 -0.17
CA GLY A 207 1.56 -11.56 1.04
C GLY A 207 1.85 -10.79 2.31
N ARG A 208 1.05 -11.10 3.33
CA ARG A 208 1.25 -10.64 4.70
C ARG A 208 1.28 -11.82 5.64
N MET A 209 2.30 -11.83 6.50
CA MET A 209 2.43 -12.75 7.61
C MET A 209 2.42 -11.98 8.93
N LYS A 210 1.36 -12.14 9.70
CA LYS A 210 1.19 -11.49 11.01
C LYS A 210 2.06 -12.22 12.05
N LEU A 211 2.96 -11.48 12.70
CA LEU A 211 3.85 -11.99 13.74
C LEU A 211 3.27 -11.78 15.14
N THR A 212 2.70 -10.61 15.39
CA THR A 212 2.04 -10.26 16.65
C THR A 212 0.67 -9.62 16.37
N LYS A 213 -0.03 -9.17 17.39
CA LYS A 213 -1.29 -8.44 17.23
C LYS A 213 -1.14 -7.17 16.37
N ARG A 214 0.03 -6.52 16.39
CA ARG A 214 0.29 -5.23 15.74
C ARG A 214 1.36 -5.27 14.67
N MET A 215 2.19 -6.32 14.61
CA MET A 215 3.33 -6.42 13.71
C MET A 215 3.13 -7.53 12.69
N SER A 216 3.46 -7.25 11.43
CA SER A 216 3.49 -8.22 10.34
C SER A 216 4.72 -8.02 9.46
N ILE A 217 5.09 -9.08 8.73
CA ILE A 217 6.00 -9.03 7.60
C ILE A 217 5.18 -9.07 6.34
N ASN A 218 5.48 -8.18 5.42
CA ASN A 218 4.88 -8.10 4.10
C ASN A 218 5.95 -8.35 3.05
N ALA A 219 5.57 -9.02 1.97
CA ALA A 219 6.41 -9.19 0.79
C ALA A 219 5.54 -9.13 -0.46
N GLU A 220 6.10 -8.59 -1.54
CA GLU A 220 5.46 -8.53 -2.85
C GLU A 220 6.48 -8.76 -3.97
N TYR A 221 6.02 -9.38 -5.04
CA TYR A 221 6.80 -9.62 -6.24
C TYR A 221 5.93 -9.31 -7.45
N ASP A 222 6.46 -8.48 -8.34
CA ASP A 222 5.75 -8.02 -9.52
C ASP A 222 6.47 -8.53 -10.76
N TYR A 223 5.80 -9.41 -11.50
CA TYR A 223 6.31 -10.03 -12.71
C TYR A 223 5.80 -9.32 -13.95
N VAL A 224 6.71 -8.89 -14.80
CA VAL A 224 6.41 -8.35 -16.13
C VAL A 224 6.97 -9.30 -17.18
N PRO A 225 6.14 -9.94 -18.02
CA PRO A 225 6.61 -10.82 -19.10
C PRO A 225 7.60 -10.10 -20.01
N SER A 226 8.69 -10.79 -20.35
CA SER A 226 9.74 -10.25 -21.21
C SER A 226 9.24 -9.87 -22.61
N GLY A 227 9.95 -8.97 -23.29
CA GLY A 227 9.68 -8.61 -24.68
C GLY A 227 8.57 -7.59 -24.89
N GLN A 228 7.99 -7.02 -23.82
CA GLN A 228 7.01 -5.94 -23.90
C GLN A 228 7.68 -4.55 -23.97
N LEU A 229 8.70 -4.35 -23.14
CA LEU A 229 9.52 -3.13 -23.10
C LEU A 229 10.97 -3.55 -23.45
N LYS A 230 11.40 -3.23 -24.66
CA LYS A 230 12.69 -3.69 -25.23
C LYS A 230 13.74 -2.60 -25.27
N SER A 231 13.31 -1.35 -25.25
CA SER A 231 14.22 -0.19 -25.37
C SER A 231 14.95 0.13 -24.07
N THR A 232 14.48 -0.41 -22.93
CA THR A 232 15.03 -0.17 -21.61
C THR A 232 15.12 -1.47 -20.82
N THR A 233 16.21 -1.68 -20.11
CA THR A 233 16.31 -2.82 -19.19
C THR A 233 15.44 -2.54 -17.97
N ILE A 234 14.40 -3.34 -17.80
CA ILE A 234 13.56 -3.35 -16.61
C ILE A 234 13.77 -4.65 -15.83
N TYR A 235 13.68 -4.56 -14.52
CA TYR A 235 13.71 -5.69 -13.60
C TYR A 235 12.34 -5.89 -12.98
N ASN A 236 12.01 -7.12 -12.63
CA ASN A 236 10.83 -7.39 -11.83
C ASN A 236 10.99 -6.73 -10.45
N SER A 237 9.94 -6.07 -10.00
CA SER A 237 9.96 -5.45 -8.67
C SER A 237 9.82 -6.52 -7.60
N PHE A 238 10.64 -6.45 -6.58
CA PHE A 238 10.50 -7.21 -5.35
C PHE A 238 10.63 -6.28 -4.16
N SER A 239 9.65 -6.32 -3.28
CA SER A 239 9.67 -5.51 -2.06
C SER A 239 9.38 -6.39 -0.85
N THR A 240 10.04 -6.10 0.25
CA THR A 240 9.75 -6.72 1.55
C THR A 240 9.83 -5.68 2.66
N GLY A 241 9.10 -5.89 3.74
CA GLY A 241 9.07 -4.92 4.81
C GLY A 241 8.38 -5.40 6.07
N ILE A 242 8.56 -4.61 7.11
CA ILE A 242 7.89 -4.79 8.41
C ILE A 242 6.80 -3.74 8.50
N GLU A 243 5.64 -4.16 8.96
CA GLU A 243 4.47 -3.31 9.16
C GLU A 243 4.07 -3.29 10.63
N LEU A 244 3.76 -2.08 11.15
CA LEU A 244 3.24 -1.83 12.48
C LEU A 244 1.92 -1.11 12.40
N GLU A 245 0.87 -1.70 12.98
CA GLU A 245 -0.46 -1.09 13.12
C GLU A 245 -0.67 -0.54 14.53
N THR A 246 -1.05 0.72 14.63
CA THR A 246 -1.26 1.43 15.91
C THR A 246 -2.60 2.15 15.93
N GLY A 247 -3.72 1.40 15.87
CA GLY A 247 -5.06 1.94 16.11
C GLY A 247 -5.48 3.16 15.27
N GLY A 248 -5.09 3.24 14.01
CA GLY A 248 -5.43 4.34 13.09
C GLY A 248 -4.28 4.80 12.23
N HIS A 249 -3.06 4.33 12.53
CA HIS A 249 -1.89 4.49 11.68
C HIS A 249 -1.35 3.12 11.28
N VAL A 250 -0.85 3.04 10.06
CA VAL A 250 -0.04 1.91 9.58
C VAL A 250 1.31 2.46 9.17
N PHE A 251 2.37 1.92 9.78
CA PHE A 251 3.75 2.24 9.48
C PHE A 251 4.39 1.04 8.81
N GLN A 252 5.09 1.25 7.70
CA GLN A 252 5.81 0.21 6.98
C GLN A 252 7.25 0.66 6.76
N LEU A 253 8.22 -0.17 7.14
CA LEU A 253 9.62 -0.05 6.75
C LEU A 253 9.87 -1.01 5.60
N ILE A 254 10.48 -0.52 4.52
CA ILE A 254 10.46 -1.20 3.22
C ILE A 254 11.86 -1.26 2.64
N PHE A 255 12.19 -2.41 2.06
CA PHE A 255 13.31 -2.62 1.15
C PHE A 255 12.76 -3.06 -0.20
N THR A 256 13.13 -2.37 -1.26
CA THR A 256 12.63 -2.60 -2.62
C THR A 256 13.69 -2.28 -3.66
N ASN A 257 13.61 -2.90 -4.84
CA ASN A 257 14.44 -2.49 -5.98
C ASN A 257 13.74 -1.47 -6.89
N SER A 258 12.55 -0.99 -6.51
CA SER A 258 11.81 0.04 -7.23
C SER A 258 11.80 1.37 -6.48
N GLU A 259 12.21 2.44 -7.15
CA GLU A 259 12.02 3.81 -6.68
C GLU A 259 10.57 4.27 -6.83
N GLY A 260 9.86 3.70 -7.81
CA GLY A 260 8.48 4.03 -8.13
C GLY A 260 7.49 3.57 -7.08
N MET A 261 6.43 4.37 -6.86
CA MET A 261 5.40 4.13 -5.84
C MET A 261 3.98 4.12 -6.43
N VAL A 262 3.85 4.21 -7.75
CA VAL A 262 2.59 4.06 -8.51
C VAL A 262 2.74 2.94 -9.52
N GLU A 263 1.62 2.32 -9.91
CA GLU A 263 1.58 1.06 -10.67
C GLU A 263 2.51 1.06 -11.90
N PRO A 264 2.45 2.01 -12.84
CA PRO A 264 3.30 1.96 -14.02
C PRO A 264 4.79 2.16 -13.69
N TYR A 265 5.12 2.70 -12.52
CA TYR A 265 6.51 2.93 -12.15
C TYR A 265 7.13 1.71 -11.49
N TYR A 266 6.49 1.12 -10.49
CA TYR A 266 7.07 -0.07 -9.88
C TYR A 266 6.91 -1.34 -10.73
N LEU A 267 5.91 -1.40 -11.64
CA LEU A 267 5.75 -2.52 -12.57
C LEU A 267 6.65 -2.38 -13.80
N ALA A 268 6.60 -1.25 -14.51
CA ALA A 268 7.17 -1.12 -15.86
C ALA A 268 8.40 -0.21 -15.95
N LYS A 269 8.86 0.40 -14.85
CA LYS A 269 10.03 1.30 -14.84
C LYS A 269 11.05 0.94 -13.76
N THR A 270 10.96 -0.22 -13.14
CA THR A 270 11.93 -0.66 -12.14
C THR A 270 13.28 -0.90 -12.78
N SER A 271 14.26 -0.08 -12.42
CA SER A 271 15.63 -0.12 -12.95
C SER A 271 16.63 -0.79 -12.01
N GLY A 272 16.26 -1.00 -10.74
CA GLY A 272 17.11 -1.62 -9.74
C GLY A 272 17.12 -3.15 -9.84
N SER A 273 18.27 -3.75 -9.57
CA SER A 273 18.46 -5.20 -9.49
C SER A 273 18.87 -5.62 -8.08
N TRP A 274 18.12 -6.51 -7.45
CA TRP A 274 18.48 -7.08 -6.14
C TRP A 274 19.86 -7.75 -6.17
N GLY A 275 20.18 -8.47 -7.25
CA GLY A 275 21.47 -9.14 -7.43
C GLY A 275 22.68 -8.20 -7.52
N LYS A 276 22.45 -6.93 -7.84
CA LYS A 276 23.46 -5.87 -7.88
C LYS A 276 23.47 -5.00 -6.62
N GLY A 277 22.55 -5.23 -5.68
CA GLY A 277 22.40 -4.42 -4.49
C GLY A 277 21.71 -3.06 -4.75
N ASP A 278 21.02 -2.89 -5.90
CA ASP A 278 20.25 -1.69 -6.21
C ASP A 278 18.95 -1.66 -5.39
N ILE A 279 19.08 -1.51 -4.09
CA ILE A 279 17.99 -1.60 -3.12
C ILE A 279 17.72 -0.21 -2.56
N TYR A 280 16.48 0.19 -2.58
CA TYR A 280 15.99 1.42 -1.95
C TYR A 280 15.42 1.06 -0.58
N PHE A 281 15.89 1.74 0.44
CA PHE A 281 15.23 1.78 1.73
C PHE A 281 14.10 2.81 1.68
N GLY A 282 13.02 2.57 2.40
CA GLY A 282 11.91 3.50 2.44
C GLY A 282 10.92 3.18 3.53
N PHE A 283 9.87 4.00 3.58
CA PHE A 283 8.76 3.80 4.49
C PHE A 283 7.44 4.26 3.87
N ASN A 284 6.35 3.68 4.34
CA ASN A 284 5.01 4.21 4.13
C ASN A 284 4.40 4.52 5.50
N ILE A 285 3.64 5.60 5.55
CA ILE A 285 2.82 5.96 6.72
C ILE A 285 1.43 6.26 6.20
N SER A 286 0.43 5.57 6.72
CA SER A 286 -0.97 5.90 6.45
C SER A 286 -1.72 6.26 7.73
N ARG A 287 -2.67 7.17 7.60
CA ARG A 287 -3.56 7.58 8.66
C ARG A 287 -4.97 7.76 8.15
N VAL A 288 -5.94 7.24 8.88
CA VAL A 288 -7.36 7.38 8.56
C VAL A 288 -8.03 8.46 9.41
N PHE A 289 -8.92 9.23 8.78
CA PHE A 289 -9.71 10.29 9.40
C PHE A 289 -11.18 10.03 9.11
N ASN A 290 -12.00 9.94 10.15
CA ASN A 290 -13.44 9.85 9.99
C ASN A 290 -14.00 11.27 9.78
N LEU A 291 -14.58 11.53 8.60
CA LEU A 291 -15.13 12.86 8.24
C LEU A 291 -16.59 13.01 8.64
N LYS A 292 -17.23 11.95 9.11
CA LYS A 292 -18.60 12.03 9.64
C LYS A 292 -18.55 12.14 11.16
N LYS A 293 -19.07 13.24 11.68
CA LYS A 293 -19.42 13.36 13.09
C LYS A 293 -20.67 12.56 13.40
#